data_a331c14ceeb52b6cadf3e78b3fb05a7b
#
_entry.id   a331c14ceeb52b6cadf3e78b3fb05a7b
#
_cell.length_a   1.000
_cell.length_b   1.000
_cell.length_c   1.000
_cell.angle_alpha   90.00
_cell.angle_beta   90.00
_cell.angle_gamma   90.00
#
_symmetry.space_group_name_H-M   'P 1'
#
loop_
_entity.id
_entity.type
_entity.pdbx_description
1 polymer ?
#
loop_
_entity_poly.entity_id
_entity_poly.type
_entity_poly.pdbx_seq_one_letter_code
_entity_poly.pdbx_strand_id
1 'polypeptide(L)'
;MKYTDEMIDYIRSIAPNTHIKDITDMFNDKYCTNQSVRAIGSMMQRYCIKNGLVCTFQKGSIPHNKGVPMTEETRKKVQCTWFKKGNNPLNTRDVGSELLGADGYLVVKVQDTGKRCEKWRQKHVLVWEQYHKMKVPKGHVVIFLDGNRTNFDITNLALITRRENMRLNQYGYRFTDAKLTETAINIVKLKNKIFDKTHKIN
;
A
#
# COMPACT_ATOMS: atom_id res chain seq x y z
N MET A 1 -4.07 17.85 -36.96
CA MET A 1 -5.06 17.82 -38.05
C MET A 1 -6.45 18.02 -37.48
N LYS A 2 -7.30 18.84 -38.12
CA LYS A 2 -8.73 18.90 -37.79
C LYS A 2 -9.46 17.87 -38.66
N TYR A 3 -10.23 17.00 -38.06
CA TYR A 3 -11.05 16.02 -38.77
C TYR A 3 -12.32 16.72 -39.27
N THR A 4 -12.67 16.49 -40.54
CA THR A 4 -13.94 16.97 -41.11
C THR A 4 -15.07 15.99 -40.76
N ASP A 5 -16.31 16.44 -40.85
CA ASP A 5 -17.48 15.59 -40.57
C ASP A 5 -17.52 14.36 -41.46
N GLU A 6 -17.14 14.51 -42.73
CA GLU A 6 -17.04 13.40 -43.71
C GLU A 6 -16.00 12.33 -43.27
N MET A 7 -14.86 12.76 -42.71
CA MET A 7 -13.83 11.86 -42.17
C MET A 7 -14.35 11.08 -40.96
N ILE A 8 -15.10 11.74 -40.09
CA ILE A 8 -15.68 11.14 -38.88
C ILE A 8 -16.77 10.12 -39.28
N ASP A 9 -17.65 10.47 -40.20
CA ASP A 9 -18.70 9.58 -40.70
C ASP A 9 -18.11 8.38 -41.44
N TYR A 10 -17.05 8.58 -42.19
CA TYR A 10 -16.34 7.45 -42.80
C TYR A 10 -15.81 6.47 -41.76
N ILE A 11 -15.13 6.96 -40.74
CA ILE A 11 -14.64 6.08 -39.66
C ILE A 11 -15.80 5.41 -38.94
N ARG A 12 -16.93 6.11 -38.72
CA ARG A 12 -18.13 5.52 -38.13
C ARG A 12 -18.70 4.39 -38.96
N SER A 13 -18.60 4.47 -40.30
CA SER A 13 -19.08 3.42 -41.19
C SER A 13 -18.22 2.17 -41.23
N ILE A 14 -16.87 2.33 -41.09
CA ILE A 14 -15.91 1.20 -41.14
C ILE A 14 -15.57 0.61 -39.77
N ALA A 15 -15.88 1.32 -38.66
CA ALA A 15 -15.53 0.91 -37.32
C ALA A 15 -16.16 -0.42 -36.84
N PRO A 16 -17.43 -0.75 -37.14
CA PRO A 16 -18.07 -1.95 -36.61
C PRO A 16 -17.28 -3.23 -36.96
N ASN A 17 -16.95 -4.00 -35.89
CA ASN A 17 -16.21 -5.28 -35.96
C ASN A 17 -14.83 -5.20 -36.65
N THR A 18 -14.25 -3.99 -36.79
CA THR A 18 -12.94 -3.79 -37.41
C THR A 18 -11.91 -3.43 -36.38
N HIS A 19 -10.70 -4.00 -36.47
CA HIS A 19 -9.62 -3.67 -35.54
C HIS A 19 -9.09 -2.26 -35.82
N ILE A 20 -8.72 -1.53 -34.78
CA ILE A 20 -8.31 -0.13 -34.87
C ILE A 20 -7.11 0.10 -35.82
N LYS A 21 -6.23 -0.89 -35.95
CA LYS A 21 -5.11 -0.84 -36.90
C LYS A 21 -5.63 -0.81 -38.34
N ASP A 22 -6.54 -1.71 -38.65
CA ASP A 22 -7.13 -1.82 -40.01
C ASP A 22 -7.98 -0.58 -40.36
N ILE A 23 -8.71 -0.01 -39.37
CA ILE A 23 -9.41 1.27 -39.52
C ILE A 23 -8.40 2.39 -39.86
N THR A 24 -7.23 2.38 -39.21
CA THR A 24 -6.20 3.39 -39.44
C THR A 24 -5.60 3.28 -40.85
N ASP A 25 -5.32 2.05 -41.28
CA ASP A 25 -4.78 1.78 -42.60
C ASP A 25 -5.79 2.19 -43.71
N MET A 26 -7.05 1.79 -43.58
CA MET A 26 -8.14 2.19 -44.47
C MET A 26 -8.37 3.70 -44.55
N PHE A 27 -8.25 4.37 -43.41
CA PHE A 27 -8.38 5.84 -43.32
C PHE A 27 -7.23 6.54 -44.02
N ASN A 28 -5.99 6.09 -43.75
CA ASN A 28 -4.80 6.65 -44.37
C ASN A 28 -4.78 6.48 -45.88
N ASP A 29 -5.20 5.30 -46.35
CA ASP A 29 -5.30 5.02 -47.78
C ASP A 29 -6.32 5.92 -48.49
N LYS A 30 -7.52 6.07 -47.88
CA LYS A 30 -8.60 6.87 -48.50
C LYS A 30 -8.28 8.36 -48.54
N TYR A 31 -7.70 8.89 -47.49
CA TYR A 31 -7.45 10.34 -47.35
C TYR A 31 -6.00 10.73 -47.60
N CYS A 32 -5.16 9.80 -48.08
CA CYS A 32 -3.73 9.99 -48.37
C CYS A 32 -3.01 10.66 -47.14
N THR A 33 -3.31 10.18 -45.92
CA THR A 33 -2.76 10.69 -44.68
C THR A 33 -1.84 9.65 -44.03
N ASN A 34 -1.04 10.09 -43.04
CA ASN A 34 -0.18 9.18 -42.27
C ASN A 34 -0.51 9.34 -40.77
N GLN A 35 -1.75 9.04 -40.42
CA GLN A 35 -2.18 9.09 -39.02
C GLN A 35 -1.74 7.83 -38.26
N SER A 36 -1.31 8.02 -37.02
CA SER A 36 -0.99 6.88 -36.18
C SER A 36 -2.26 6.22 -35.60
N VAL A 37 -2.16 4.94 -35.28
CA VAL A 37 -3.25 4.16 -34.63
C VAL A 37 -3.73 4.87 -33.36
N ARG A 38 -2.80 5.50 -32.61
CA ARG A 38 -3.13 6.27 -31.40
C ARG A 38 -3.95 7.53 -31.72
N ALA A 39 -3.63 8.22 -32.83
CA ALA A 39 -4.36 9.42 -33.22
C ALA A 39 -5.80 9.10 -33.63
N ILE A 40 -5.99 8.04 -34.43
CA ILE A 40 -7.34 7.54 -34.83
C ILE A 40 -8.09 7.04 -33.58
N GLY A 41 -7.44 6.31 -32.66
CA GLY A 41 -8.06 5.86 -31.40
C GLY A 41 -8.53 7.00 -30.52
N SER A 42 -7.72 8.04 -30.37
CA SER A 42 -8.11 9.25 -29.61
C SER A 42 -9.27 10.00 -30.24
N MET A 43 -9.33 10.00 -31.57
CA MET A 43 -10.43 10.59 -32.32
C MET A 43 -11.70 9.77 -32.14
N MET A 44 -11.66 8.44 -32.33
CA MET A 44 -12.81 7.56 -32.09
C MET A 44 -13.36 7.71 -30.68
N GLN A 45 -12.48 7.81 -29.67
CA GLN A 45 -12.90 8.03 -28.28
C GLN A 45 -13.62 9.38 -28.10
N ARG A 46 -13.09 10.47 -28.70
CA ARG A 46 -13.67 11.82 -28.63
C ARG A 46 -15.07 11.90 -29.23
N TYR A 47 -15.30 11.17 -30.34
CA TYR A 47 -16.58 11.12 -31.03
C TYR A 47 -17.46 9.91 -30.65
N CYS A 48 -17.09 9.22 -29.54
CA CYS A 48 -17.83 8.07 -29.01
C CYS A 48 -18.07 6.93 -30.03
N ILE A 49 -17.14 6.74 -31.00
CA ILE A 49 -17.20 5.69 -31.99
C ILE A 49 -16.64 4.40 -31.38
N LYS A 50 -17.46 3.35 -31.30
CA LYS A 50 -17.06 2.04 -30.77
C LYS A 50 -16.98 1.03 -31.91
N ASN A 51 -15.91 0.22 -31.93
CA ASN A 51 -15.77 -0.84 -32.92
C ASN A 51 -16.46 -2.17 -32.54
N GLY A 52 -16.99 -2.27 -31.31
CA GLY A 52 -17.68 -3.47 -30.84
C GLY A 52 -16.78 -4.67 -30.50
N LEU A 53 -15.46 -4.57 -30.74
CA LEU A 53 -14.54 -5.66 -30.42
C LEU A 53 -14.25 -5.71 -28.93
N VAL A 54 -14.41 -6.87 -28.33
CA VAL A 54 -14.07 -7.14 -26.93
C VAL A 54 -12.59 -7.57 -26.87
N CYS A 55 -11.70 -6.64 -26.58
CA CYS A 55 -10.25 -6.88 -26.45
C CYS A 55 -9.83 -7.39 -25.06
N THR A 56 -10.77 -7.61 -24.14
CA THR A 56 -10.49 -8.07 -22.78
C THR A 56 -10.77 -9.58 -22.66
N PHE A 57 -9.94 -10.26 -21.89
CA PHE A 57 -10.20 -11.65 -21.55
C PHE A 57 -11.52 -11.78 -20.79
N GLN A 58 -12.35 -12.71 -21.20
CA GLN A 58 -13.61 -12.99 -20.52
C GLN A 58 -13.34 -13.55 -19.12
N LYS A 59 -14.21 -13.22 -18.17
CA LYS A 59 -14.13 -13.78 -16.80
C LYS A 59 -14.20 -15.31 -16.88
N GLY A 60 -13.19 -15.98 -16.31
CA GLY A 60 -13.07 -17.44 -16.35
C GLY A 60 -12.22 -17.97 -17.52
N SER A 61 -11.71 -17.09 -18.42
CA SER A 61 -10.77 -17.49 -19.45
C SER A 61 -9.51 -18.10 -18.85
N ILE A 62 -9.16 -19.28 -19.32
CA ILE A 62 -7.94 -19.97 -18.88
C ILE A 62 -6.81 -19.58 -19.82
N PRO A 63 -5.70 -18.98 -19.32
CA PRO A 63 -4.54 -18.70 -20.16
C PRO A 63 -4.01 -19.98 -20.82
N HIS A 64 -3.62 -19.88 -22.09
CA HIS A 64 -3.12 -21.02 -22.89
C HIS A 64 -1.92 -21.76 -22.26
N ASN A 65 -1.16 -21.07 -21.42
CA ASN A 65 0.02 -21.60 -20.73
C ASN A 65 -0.26 -22.03 -19.28
N LYS A 66 -1.51 -21.99 -18.82
CA LYS A 66 -1.85 -22.41 -17.45
C LYS A 66 -1.64 -23.92 -17.31
N GLY A 67 -0.76 -24.31 -16.39
CA GLY A 67 -0.41 -25.71 -16.14
C GLY A 67 0.59 -26.32 -17.15
N VAL A 68 1.04 -25.55 -18.13
CA VAL A 68 2.09 -25.98 -19.05
C VAL A 68 3.45 -25.67 -18.44
N PRO A 69 4.32 -26.67 -18.20
CA PRO A 69 5.67 -26.44 -17.70
C PRO A 69 6.47 -25.59 -18.70
N MET A 70 7.31 -24.72 -18.19
CA MET A 70 8.23 -23.94 -19.02
C MET A 70 9.20 -24.89 -19.75
N THR A 71 9.43 -24.63 -21.05
CA THR A 71 10.40 -25.41 -21.83
C THR A 71 11.83 -25.25 -21.29
N GLU A 72 12.67 -26.28 -21.41
CA GLU A 72 14.05 -26.24 -20.93
C GLU A 72 14.88 -25.11 -21.57
N GLU A 73 14.62 -24.76 -22.82
CA GLU A 73 15.30 -23.64 -23.48
C GLU A 73 14.93 -22.31 -22.83
N THR A 74 13.64 -22.08 -22.59
CA THR A 74 13.15 -20.89 -21.94
C THR A 74 13.65 -20.81 -20.51
N ARG A 75 13.65 -21.96 -19.79
CA ARG A 75 14.17 -22.08 -18.43
C ARG A 75 15.64 -21.66 -18.35
N LYS A 76 16.49 -22.18 -19.25
CA LYS A 76 17.92 -21.82 -19.30
C LYS A 76 18.11 -20.32 -19.56
N LYS A 77 17.32 -19.71 -20.46
CA LYS A 77 17.40 -18.27 -20.77
C LYS A 77 17.03 -17.38 -19.58
N VAL A 78 16.01 -17.75 -18.80
CA VAL A 78 15.54 -16.93 -17.66
C VAL A 78 16.20 -17.27 -16.33
N GLN A 79 16.91 -18.42 -16.23
CA GLN A 79 17.55 -18.88 -15.00
C GLN A 79 18.56 -17.88 -14.43
N CYS A 80 19.22 -17.10 -15.28
CA CYS A 80 20.16 -16.05 -14.86
C CYS A 80 19.48 -14.90 -14.12
N THR A 81 18.18 -14.69 -14.36
CA THR A 81 17.38 -13.63 -13.72
C THR A 81 16.74 -14.09 -12.41
N TRP A 82 16.79 -15.38 -12.09
CA TRP A 82 16.16 -15.90 -10.90
C TRP A 82 16.89 -15.48 -9.63
N PHE A 83 16.12 -15.11 -8.61
CA PHE A 83 16.68 -14.85 -7.30
C PHE A 83 17.26 -16.15 -6.72
N LYS A 84 18.55 -16.12 -6.40
CA LYS A 84 19.23 -17.23 -5.74
C LYS A 84 18.89 -17.20 -4.24
N LYS A 85 18.77 -18.39 -3.62
CA LYS A 85 18.59 -18.49 -2.17
C LYS A 85 19.77 -17.82 -1.45
N GLY A 86 19.45 -16.89 -0.53
CA GLY A 86 20.47 -16.12 0.18
C GLY A 86 20.88 -14.80 -0.51
N ASN A 87 20.30 -14.46 -1.66
CA ASN A 87 20.57 -13.17 -2.29
C ASN A 87 19.93 -12.04 -1.46
N ASN A 88 20.76 -11.10 -1.03
CA ASN A 88 20.30 -9.88 -0.36
C ASN A 88 20.04 -8.79 -1.39
N PRO A 89 18.85 -8.18 -1.42
CA PRO A 89 18.60 -7.03 -2.28
C PRO A 89 19.59 -5.89 -2.01
N LEU A 90 20.02 -5.17 -3.06
CA LEU A 90 20.96 -4.05 -2.95
C LEU A 90 20.48 -2.93 -2.02
N ASN A 91 19.17 -2.80 -1.83
CA ASN A 91 18.55 -1.82 -0.94
C ASN A 91 18.35 -2.34 0.50
N THR A 92 18.95 -3.48 0.86
CA THR A 92 18.88 -4.01 2.23
C THR A 92 19.69 -3.08 3.16
N ARG A 93 19.04 -2.58 4.19
CA ARG A 93 19.69 -1.75 5.22
C ARG A 93 20.33 -2.64 6.28
N ASP A 94 21.40 -2.16 6.90
CA ASP A 94 22.08 -2.86 7.98
C ASP A 94 21.27 -2.84 9.29
N VAL A 95 21.56 -3.79 10.19
CA VAL A 95 21.02 -3.80 11.55
C VAL A 95 21.48 -2.53 12.29
N GLY A 96 20.56 -1.89 13.00
CA GLY A 96 20.79 -0.58 13.63
C GLY A 96 20.33 0.61 12.77
N SER A 97 20.04 0.41 11.46
CA SER A 97 19.54 1.49 10.61
C SER A 97 18.18 1.97 11.09
N GLU A 98 17.99 3.29 11.05
CA GLU A 98 16.74 3.96 11.40
C GLU A 98 15.97 4.37 10.16
N LEU A 99 14.66 4.29 10.20
CA LEU A 99 13.74 4.68 9.12
C LEU A 99 12.49 5.34 9.70
N LEU A 100 12.10 6.48 9.14
CA LEU A 100 10.82 7.09 9.43
C LEU A 100 9.72 6.35 8.65
N GLY A 101 8.79 5.73 9.37
CA GLY A 101 7.62 5.07 8.77
C GLY A 101 6.62 6.07 8.19
N ALA A 102 5.77 5.61 7.29
CA ALA A 102 4.69 6.42 6.71
C ALA A 102 3.71 6.94 7.76
N ASP A 103 3.60 6.25 8.88
CA ASP A 103 2.82 6.62 10.05
C ASP A 103 3.51 7.64 10.97
N GLY A 104 4.72 8.12 10.59
CA GLY A 104 5.50 9.10 11.34
C GLY A 104 6.21 8.55 12.57
N TYR A 105 6.25 7.22 12.75
CA TYR A 105 7.05 6.59 13.80
C TYR A 105 8.44 6.23 13.30
N LEU A 106 9.45 6.48 14.13
CA LEU A 106 10.81 6.02 13.86
C LEU A 106 10.93 4.53 14.19
N VAL A 107 11.36 3.75 13.20
CA VAL A 107 11.61 2.30 13.36
C VAL A 107 13.10 2.00 13.20
N VAL A 108 13.58 1.04 13.96
CA VAL A 108 14.97 0.57 13.95
C VAL A 108 15.02 -0.87 13.48
N LYS A 109 15.97 -1.18 12.62
CA LYS A 109 16.22 -2.55 12.19
C LYS A 109 16.96 -3.30 13.29
N VAL A 110 16.35 -4.32 13.88
CA VAL A 110 16.91 -5.09 15.00
C VAL A 110 17.52 -6.41 14.57
N GLN A 111 17.13 -6.96 13.42
CA GLN A 111 17.66 -8.22 12.89
C GLN A 111 17.46 -8.34 11.38
N ASP A 112 18.21 -9.25 10.73
CA ASP A 112 18.12 -9.48 9.28
C ASP A 112 17.15 -10.59 8.90
N THR A 113 16.85 -11.50 9.81
CA THR A 113 16.03 -12.68 9.59
C THR A 113 14.61 -12.50 10.13
N GLY A 114 13.66 -13.30 9.65
CA GLY A 114 12.29 -13.29 10.12
C GLY A 114 11.34 -12.38 9.32
N LYS A 115 10.13 -12.16 9.82
CA LYS A 115 9.10 -11.32 9.22
C LYS A 115 9.44 -9.84 9.38
N ARG A 116 8.82 -8.96 8.57
CA ARG A 116 9.06 -7.51 8.64
C ARG A 116 8.85 -6.93 10.04
N CYS A 117 7.80 -7.36 10.74
CA CYS A 117 7.49 -6.91 12.11
C CYS A 117 8.53 -7.38 13.16
N GLU A 118 9.31 -8.41 12.85
CA GLU A 118 10.40 -8.92 13.70
C GLU A 118 11.71 -8.20 13.38
N LYS A 119 11.92 -7.86 12.08
CA LYS A 119 13.10 -7.15 11.60
C LYS A 119 13.12 -5.69 12.03
N TRP A 120 11.95 -5.04 12.02
CA TRP A 120 11.81 -3.61 12.29
C TRP A 120 10.94 -3.40 13.51
N ARG A 121 11.48 -2.66 14.48
CA ARG A 121 10.76 -2.34 15.71
C ARG A 121 10.71 -0.82 15.92
N GLN A 122 9.65 -0.33 16.50
CA GLN A 122 9.50 1.09 16.80
C GLN A 122 10.52 1.51 17.86
N LYS A 123 11.23 2.62 17.62
CA LYS A 123 12.32 3.11 18.46
C LYS A 123 11.86 3.39 19.90
N HIS A 124 10.73 4.04 20.10
CA HIS A 124 10.19 4.35 21.42
C HIS A 124 9.93 3.09 22.26
N VAL A 125 9.50 1.99 21.62
CA VAL A 125 9.31 0.70 22.30
C VAL A 125 10.65 0.13 22.75
N LEU A 126 11.68 0.20 21.89
CA LEU A 126 13.03 -0.26 22.25
C LEU A 126 13.62 0.55 23.39
N VAL A 127 13.49 1.88 23.37
CA VAL A 127 13.97 2.78 24.43
C VAL A 127 13.27 2.44 25.76
N TRP A 128 11.96 2.26 25.73
CA TRP A 128 11.20 1.88 26.92
C TRP A 128 11.63 0.51 27.48
N GLU A 129 11.77 -0.51 26.63
CA GLU A 129 12.22 -1.86 27.02
C GLU A 129 13.64 -1.85 27.59
N GLN A 130 14.54 -1.07 27.00
CA GLN A 130 15.93 -0.95 27.45
C GLN A 130 16.00 -0.32 28.84
N TYR A 131 15.21 0.72 29.09
CA TYR A 131 15.18 1.42 30.38
C TYR A 131 14.60 0.52 31.48
N HIS A 132 13.47 -0.13 31.22
CA HIS A 132 12.78 -0.98 32.20
C HIS A 132 13.34 -2.41 32.27
N LYS A 133 14.30 -2.77 31.41
CA LYS A 133 14.92 -4.11 31.32
C LYS A 133 13.90 -5.24 31.17
N MET A 134 12.75 -4.94 30.54
CA MET A 134 11.68 -5.89 30.29
C MET A 134 11.01 -5.64 28.95
N LYS A 135 10.52 -6.69 28.31
CA LYS A 135 9.73 -6.57 27.08
C LYS A 135 8.33 -6.05 27.38
N VAL A 136 7.76 -5.28 26.44
CA VAL A 136 6.36 -4.80 26.55
C VAL A 136 5.43 -6.02 26.68
N PRO A 137 4.62 -6.10 27.76
CA PRO A 137 3.71 -7.23 27.99
C PRO A 137 2.66 -7.33 26.88
N LYS A 138 2.20 -8.55 26.61
CA LYS A 138 1.10 -8.79 25.67
C LYS A 138 -0.15 -8.00 26.08
N GLY A 139 -0.77 -7.32 25.13
CA GLY A 139 -1.96 -6.51 25.41
C GLY A 139 -1.66 -5.07 25.84
N HIS A 140 -0.39 -4.70 25.96
CA HIS A 140 0.04 -3.33 26.28
C HIS A 140 0.66 -2.64 25.06
N VAL A 141 0.73 -1.33 25.12
CA VAL A 141 1.39 -0.45 24.14
C VAL A 141 2.12 0.67 24.84
N VAL A 142 3.24 1.11 24.29
CA VAL A 142 3.95 2.30 24.72
C VAL A 142 3.47 3.48 23.89
N ILE A 143 3.14 4.58 24.54
CA ILE A 143 2.66 5.80 23.88
C ILE A 143 3.51 7.00 24.28
N PHE A 144 3.49 8.04 23.44
CA PHE A 144 4.04 9.36 23.77
C PHE A 144 2.99 10.18 24.50
N LEU A 145 3.35 10.77 25.64
CA LEU A 145 2.44 11.58 26.45
C LEU A 145 2.18 12.95 25.83
N ASP A 146 3.19 13.55 25.21
CA ASP A 146 3.12 14.86 24.53
C ASP A 146 2.62 14.78 23.08
N GLY A 147 2.37 13.56 22.56
CA GLY A 147 2.00 13.32 21.17
C GLY A 147 3.14 13.50 20.15
N ASN A 148 4.31 13.97 20.58
CA ASN A 148 5.49 14.13 19.73
C ASN A 148 6.21 12.79 19.53
N ARG A 149 6.17 12.25 18.31
CA ARG A 149 6.75 10.94 17.97
C ARG A 149 8.27 10.93 17.87
N THR A 150 8.92 12.07 18.02
CA THR A 150 10.38 12.22 18.01
C THR A 150 10.98 12.43 19.40
N ASN A 151 10.15 12.64 20.42
CA ASN A 151 10.59 12.82 21.80
C ASN A 151 10.68 11.45 22.49
N PHE A 152 11.89 10.89 22.57
CA PHE A 152 12.15 9.57 23.16
C PHE A 152 12.52 9.63 24.64
N ASP A 153 12.32 10.77 25.31
CA ASP A 153 12.55 10.85 26.76
C ASP A 153 11.68 9.84 27.49
N ILE A 154 12.28 9.11 28.42
CA ILE A 154 11.59 8.04 29.14
C ILE A 154 10.42 8.59 29.98
N THR A 155 10.51 9.81 30.46
CA THR A 155 9.42 10.50 31.17
C THR A 155 8.22 10.81 30.30
N ASN A 156 8.41 10.85 28.97
CA ASN A 156 7.37 11.05 27.97
C ASN A 156 6.77 9.74 27.46
N LEU A 157 7.33 8.59 27.83
CA LEU A 157 6.89 7.27 27.37
C LEU A 157 6.07 6.56 28.44
N ALA A 158 4.80 6.30 28.17
CA ALA A 158 3.90 5.61 29.08
C ALA A 158 3.45 4.26 28.56
N LEU A 159 3.50 3.24 29.41
CA LEU A 159 2.93 1.92 29.14
C LEU A 159 1.45 1.89 29.53
N ILE A 160 0.59 1.58 28.59
CA ILE A 160 -0.85 1.46 28.81
C ILE A 160 -1.39 0.19 28.16
N THR A 161 -2.56 -0.27 28.58
CA THR A 161 -3.25 -1.38 27.94
C THR A 161 -3.86 -0.94 26.61
N ARG A 162 -4.05 -1.88 25.66
CA ARG A 162 -4.73 -1.60 24.40
C ARG A 162 -6.16 -1.09 24.62
N ARG A 163 -6.84 -1.54 25.68
CA ARG A 163 -8.19 -1.08 26.07
C ARG A 163 -8.17 0.40 26.47
N GLU A 164 -7.20 0.80 27.28
CA GLU A 164 -7.02 2.20 27.66
C GLU A 164 -6.67 3.07 26.45
N ASN A 165 -5.76 2.60 25.60
CA ASN A 165 -5.39 3.30 24.38
C ASN A 165 -6.58 3.52 23.44
N MET A 166 -7.44 2.50 23.25
CA MET A 166 -8.67 2.60 22.48
C MET A 166 -9.60 3.69 23.05
N ARG A 167 -9.81 3.70 24.36
CA ARG A 167 -10.68 4.70 25.02
C ARG A 167 -10.09 6.12 24.96
N LEU A 168 -8.78 6.28 25.11
CA LEU A 168 -8.11 7.58 24.92
C LEU A 168 -8.37 8.14 23.52
N ASN A 169 -8.27 7.30 22.49
CA ASN A 169 -8.57 7.71 21.12
C ASN A 169 -10.08 8.00 20.91
N GLN A 170 -10.96 7.20 21.48
CA GLN A 170 -12.41 7.37 21.37
C GLN A 170 -12.88 8.70 22.00
N TYR A 171 -12.28 9.09 23.14
CA TYR A 171 -12.63 10.32 23.84
C TYR A 171 -11.83 11.55 23.35
N GLY A 172 -10.89 11.38 22.44
CA GLY A 172 -10.03 12.47 21.99
C GLY A 172 -9.06 12.97 23.06
N TYR A 173 -8.73 12.14 24.06
CA TYR A 173 -7.86 12.49 25.20
C TYR A 173 -6.38 12.36 24.86
N ARG A 174 -5.98 12.97 23.74
CA ARG A 174 -4.59 13.11 23.29
C ARG A 174 -4.25 14.59 23.27
N PHE A 175 -3.37 15.00 24.19
CA PHE A 175 -2.97 16.38 24.32
C PHE A 175 -1.49 16.56 23.96
N THR A 176 -1.09 17.78 23.65
CA THR A 176 0.31 18.16 23.47
C THR A 176 1.04 18.34 24.80
N ASP A 177 0.26 18.49 25.89
CA ASP A 177 0.79 18.51 27.25
C ASP A 177 0.81 17.09 27.83
N ALA A 178 2.00 16.64 28.22
CA ALA A 178 2.21 15.31 28.79
C ALA A 178 1.43 15.10 30.09
N LYS A 179 1.33 16.12 30.95
CA LYS A 179 0.60 16.04 32.24
C LYS A 179 -0.91 15.89 32.04
N LEU A 180 -1.47 16.58 31.04
CA LEU A 180 -2.88 16.44 30.69
C LEU A 180 -3.17 15.05 30.15
N THR A 181 -2.30 14.51 29.29
CA THR A 181 -2.44 13.15 28.77
C THR A 181 -2.33 12.10 29.88
N GLU A 182 -1.40 12.29 30.84
CA GLU A 182 -1.25 11.41 32.00
C GLU A 182 -2.50 11.42 32.88
N THR A 183 -3.07 12.60 33.13
CA THR A 183 -4.34 12.74 33.88
C THR A 183 -5.48 12.04 33.14
N ALA A 184 -5.56 12.18 31.81
CA ALA A 184 -6.55 11.49 30.99
C ALA A 184 -6.41 9.96 31.05
N ILE A 185 -5.19 9.44 31.07
CA ILE A 185 -4.92 8.01 31.27
C ILE A 185 -5.51 7.54 32.60
N ASN A 186 -5.30 8.29 33.68
CA ASN A 186 -5.81 7.96 35.01
C ASN A 186 -7.35 7.97 35.06
N ILE A 187 -7.99 8.95 34.39
CA ILE A 187 -9.45 9.00 34.24
C ILE A 187 -9.96 7.75 33.49
N VAL A 188 -9.30 7.37 32.40
CA VAL A 188 -9.67 6.18 31.63
C VAL A 188 -9.50 4.89 32.44
N LYS A 189 -8.42 4.78 33.23
CA LYS A 189 -8.20 3.64 34.14
C LYS A 189 -9.33 3.54 35.19
N LEU A 190 -9.75 4.67 35.76
CA LEU A 190 -10.87 4.69 36.72
C LEU A 190 -12.18 4.29 36.05
N LYS A 191 -12.51 4.84 34.87
CA LYS A 191 -13.70 4.46 34.11
C LYS A 191 -13.72 2.97 33.79
N ASN A 192 -12.57 2.39 33.42
CA ASN A 192 -12.46 0.95 33.17
C ASN A 192 -12.73 0.14 34.45
N LYS A 193 -12.18 0.53 35.59
CA LYS A 193 -12.41 -0.15 36.88
C LYS A 193 -13.87 -0.08 37.31
N ILE A 194 -14.52 1.08 37.14
CA ILE A 194 -15.95 1.24 37.44
C ILE A 194 -16.77 0.30 36.56
N PHE A 195 -16.54 0.33 35.26
CA PHE A 195 -17.24 -0.54 34.30
C PHE A 195 -17.08 -2.01 34.64
N ASP A 196 -15.88 -2.46 34.99
CA ASP A 196 -15.60 -3.87 35.32
C ASP A 196 -16.27 -4.28 36.63
N LYS A 197 -16.44 -3.35 37.62
CA LYS A 197 -17.15 -3.62 38.83
C LYS A 197 -18.66 -3.70 38.61
N THR A 198 -19.24 -2.78 37.84
CA THR A 198 -20.68 -2.76 37.56
C THR A 198 -21.16 -3.95 36.75
N HIS A 199 -20.32 -4.50 35.84
CA HIS A 199 -20.65 -5.64 34.98
C HIS A 199 -20.22 -7.02 35.55
N LYS A 200 -19.54 -7.04 36.71
CA LYS A 200 -19.29 -8.30 37.46
C LYS A 200 -20.37 -8.64 38.47
N ILE A 201 -21.32 -7.74 38.70
CA ILE A 201 -22.39 -7.89 39.68
C ILE A 201 -23.67 -8.44 39.02
N ASN A 202 -23.69 -8.57 37.70
CA ASN A 202 -24.70 -9.27 36.90
C ASN A 202 -24.12 -10.57 36.31
#